data_7a41f5aa9651825edb13202ee7deaada
#
_entry.id   7a41f5aa9651825edb13202ee7deaada
#
_cell.length_a   1.000
_cell.length_b   1.000
_cell.length_c   1.000
_cell.angle_alpha   90.00
_cell.angle_beta   90.00
_cell.angle_gamma   90.00
#
_symmetry.space_group_name_H-M   'P 1'
#
loop_
_entity.id
_entity.type
_entity.pdbx_description
1 polymer ?
#
loop_
_entity_poly.entity_id
_entity_poly.type
_entity_poly.pdbx_seq_one_letter_code
_entity_poly.pdbx_strand_id
1 'polypeptide(L)'
;RIIDVAKRANVDAIHPGYGFLSENEHFARRCAEEGIKFIGPHLEHLDMFGDKVKARATALKANLPVIPGTDGPMESYEAAQSFANEAGYPLMIKATSGGGGKGMRIVHEESELEDAFHRAKSEAEKSFGNSEIYIERYIDNPKHIEVQVIGDDYGNLVHLYERDCSVQRRHQKVVEVAPSVGLPETLRKKICDAALQLMSHIKYVNAGTVEFLVSGNEFFFIEVNPRVQVEHTITE
;
A
#
# COMPACT_ATOMS: atom_id res chain seq x y z
N ARG A 1 7.29 25.66 11.08
CA ARG A 1 8.48 26.21 10.39
C ARG A 1 8.31 26.25 8.86
N ILE A 2 7.92 25.12 8.16
CA ILE A 2 7.68 25.14 6.70
C ILE A 2 6.55 26.13 6.38
N ILE A 3 5.42 26.02 7.06
CA ILE A 3 4.26 26.93 6.91
C ILE A 3 4.66 28.39 7.12
N ASP A 4 5.48 28.71 8.13
CA ASP A 4 5.92 30.08 8.39
C ASP A 4 6.76 30.65 7.25
N VAL A 5 7.58 29.81 6.62
CA VAL A 5 8.36 30.19 5.42
C VAL A 5 7.44 30.43 4.24
N ALA A 6 6.49 29.52 4.00
CA ALA A 6 5.52 29.63 2.92
C ALA A 6 4.67 30.91 3.03
N LYS A 7 4.19 31.25 4.23
CA LYS A 7 3.44 32.49 4.50
C LYS A 7 4.29 33.74 4.22
N ARG A 8 5.53 33.78 4.70
CA ARG A 8 6.45 34.90 4.42
C ARG A 8 6.79 35.08 2.96
N ALA A 9 6.87 33.95 2.21
CA ALA A 9 7.10 33.94 0.77
C ALA A 9 5.83 34.19 -0.06
N ASN A 10 4.66 34.27 0.59
CA ASN A 10 3.36 34.46 -0.04
C ASN A 10 3.09 33.48 -1.17
N VAL A 11 3.30 32.18 -0.89
CA VAL A 11 3.07 31.11 -1.87
C VAL A 11 1.61 30.67 -1.88
N ASP A 12 1.10 30.27 -3.04
CA ASP A 12 -0.26 29.76 -3.19
C ASP A 12 -0.38 28.28 -2.83
N ALA A 13 0.72 27.51 -2.98
CA ALA A 13 0.72 26.07 -2.83
C ALA A 13 2.06 25.51 -2.34
N ILE A 14 2.03 24.31 -1.78
CA ILE A 14 3.23 23.54 -1.41
C ILE A 14 3.17 22.19 -2.10
N HIS A 15 4.21 21.85 -2.89
CA HIS A 15 4.44 20.51 -3.40
C HIS A 15 5.33 19.75 -2.40
N PRO A 16 4.84 18.66 -1.80
CA PRO A 16 5.57 17.94 -0.75
C PRO A 16 6.68 17.02 -1.25
N GLY A 17 6.81 16.83 -2.58
CA GLY A 17 7.68 15.81 -3.16
C GLY A 17 7.11 14.41 -2.98
N TYR A 18 8.00 13.43 -2.82
CA TYR A 18 7.65 12.00 -2.71
C TYR A 18 8.22 11.34 -1.44
N GLY A 19 8.52 12.10 -0.41
CA GLY A 19 9.05 11.59 0.86
C GLY A 19 8.67 12.50 2.03
N PHE A 20 9.20 12.20 3.22
CA PHE A 20 9.01 12.99 4.44
C PHE A 20 7.55 13.29 4.77
N LEU A 21 7.05 14.47 4.35
CA LEU A 21 5.71 14.96 4.67
C LEU A 21 4.68 14.75 3.55
N SER A 22 5.02 14.05 2.47
CA SER A 22 4.11 13.85 1.34
C SER A 22 2.87 13.03 1.67
N GLU A 23 2.94 12.16 2.67
CA GLU A 23 1.83 11.35 3.18
C GLU A 23 1.40 11.78 4.59
N ASN A 24 1.86 12.96 5.04
CA ASN A 24 1.57 13.43 6.40
C ASN A 24 0.26 14.22 6.43
N GLU A 25 -0.81 13.60 6.92
CA GLU A 25 -2.15 14.19 7.05
C GLU A 25 -2.12 15.48 7.88
N HIS A 26 -1.37 15.51 8.99
CA HIS A 26 -1.26 16.69 9.84
C HIS A 26 -0.65 17.89 9.09
N PHE A 27 0.38 17.66 8.27
CA PHE A 27 0.99 18.71 7.46
C PHE A 27 0.02 19.24 6.40
N ALA A 28 -0.67 18.34 5.69
CA ALA A 28 -1.66 18.72 4.69
C ALA A 28 -2.83 19.51 5.33
N ARG A 29 -3.31 19.10 6.50
CA ARG A 29 -4.31 19.83 7.31
C ARG A 29 -3.82 21.22 7.66
N ARG A 30 -2.59 21.34 8.14
CA ARG A 30 -1.99 22.65 8.47
C ARG A 30 -1.88 23.57 7.25
N CYS A 31 -1.58 23.04 6.06
CA CYS A 31 -1.61 23.83 4.83
C CYS A 31 -3.02 24.39 4.56
N ALA A 32 -4.05 23.56 4.66
CA ALA A 32 -5.43 23.95 4.44
C ALA A 32 -5.91 25.03 5.44
N GLU A 33 -5.57 24.88 6.72
CA GLU A 33 -5.90 25.86 7.78
C GLU A 33 -5.32 27.25 7.51
N GLU A 34 -4.18 27.33 6.84
CA GLU A 34 -3.49 28.57 6.48
C GLU A 34 -3.80 29.06 5.04
N GLY A 35 -4.75 28.41 4.36
CA GLY A 35 -5.15 28.77 3.00
C GLY A 35 -4.10 28.45 1.92
N ILE A 36 -3.14 27.58 2.21
CA ILE A 36 -2.09 27.15 1.28
C ILE A 36 -2.51 25.81 0.69
N LYS A 37 -2.57 25.70 -0.65
CA LYS A 37 -2.93 24.44 -1.31
C LYS A 37 -1.81 23.40 -1.12
N PHE A 38 -2.14 22.27 -0.52
CA PHE A 38 -1.29 21.08 -0.54
C PHE A 38 -1.45 20.40 -1.90
N ILE A 39 -0.34 20.25 -2.67
CA ILE A 39 -0.36 19.56 -3.96
C ILE A 39 -0.23 18.05 -3.69
N GLY A 40 -1.37 17.42 -3.54
CA GLY A 40 -1.53 16.01 -3.17
C GLY A 40 -3.00 15.64 -3.06
N PRO A 41 -3.33 14.43 -2.60
CA PRO A 41 -4.69 13.98 -2.42
C PRO A 41 -5.37 14.72 -1.26
N HIS A 42 -6.69 14.51 -1.14
CA HIS A 42 -7.45 15.03 -0.01
C HIS A 42 -7.03 14.38 1.32
N LEU A 43 -7.28 15.06 2.43
CA LEU A 43 -6.92 14.60 3.79
C LEU A 43 -7.46 13.20 4.10
N GLU A 44 -8.69 12.92 3.68
CA GLU A 44 -9.34 11.62 3.87
C GLU A 44 -8.59 10.48 3.19
N HIS A 45 -7.97 10.73 2.03
CA HIS A 45 -7.18 9.73 1.32
C HIS A 45 -5.84 9.46 2.01
N LEU A 46 -5.21 10.51 2.58
CA LEU A 46 -3.99 10.36 3.38
C LEU A 46 -4.25 9.53 4.64
N ASP A 47 -5.34 9.79 5.36
CA ASP A 47 -5.75 8.98 6.53
C ASP A 47 -6.09 7.53 6.13
N MET A 48 -6.85 7.37 5.04
CA MET A 48 -7.29 6.06 4.56
C MET A 48 -6.13 5.15 4.18
N PHE A 49 -5.16 5.65 3.44
CA PHE A 49 -4.04 4.85 2.93
C PHE A 49 -2.80 4.87 3.82
N GLY A 50 -2.76 5.74 4.82
CA GLY A 50 -1.78 5.69 5.89
C GLY A 50 -1.94 4.50 6.84
N ASP A 51 -3.09 3.82 6.81
CA ASP A 51 -3.43 2.66 7.62
C ASP A 51 -3.73 1.44 6.74
N LYS A 52 -2.93 0.38 6.89
CA LYS A 52 -3.04 -0.83 6.05
C LYS A 52 -4.38 -1.57 6.22
N VAL A 53 -4.97 -1.53 7.41
CA VAL A 53 -6.27 -2.16 7.68
C VAL A 53 -7.38 -1.38 6.97
N LYS A 54 -7.35 -0.04 7.04
CA LYS A 54 -8.28 0.83 6.32
C LYS A 54 -8.14 0.67 4.80
N ALA A 55 -6.90 0.65 4.29
CA ALA A 55 -6.61 0.46 2.87
C ALA A 55 -7.17 -0.87 2.35
N ARG A 56 -6.91 -1.99 3.08
CA ARG A 56 -7.44 -3.31 2.75
C ARG A 56 -8.97 -3.33 2.79
N ALA A 57 -9.59 -2.78 3.83
CA ALA A 57 -11.04 -2.71 3.95
C ALA A 57 -11.69 -1.89 2.81
N THR A 58 -11.02 -0.82 2.38
CA THR A 58 -11.45 0.00 1.24
C THR A 58 -11.35 -0.78 -0.06
N ALA A 59 -10.26 -1.53 -0.28
CA ALA A 59 -10.11 -2.39 -1.46
C ALA A 59 -11.21 -3.45 -1.54
N LEU A 60 -11.52 -4.10 -0.42
CA LEU A 60 -12.63 -5.06 -0.33
C LEU A 60 -13.99 -4.43 -0.67
N LYS A 61 -14.30 -3.24 -0.13
CA LYS A 61 -15.53 -2.49 -0.46
C LYS A 61 -15.60 -2.10 -1.93
N ALA A 62 -14.47 -1.86 -2.54
CA ALA A 62 -14.36 -1.62 -3.98
C ALA A 62 -14.33 -2.92 -4.82
N ASN A 63 -14.53 -4.09 -4.21
CA ASN A 63 -14.49 -5.42 -4.84
C ASN A 63 -13.15 -5.76 -5.51
N LEU A 64 -12.03 -5.28 -4.98
CA LEU A 64 -10.72 -5.70 -5.44
C LEU A 64 -10.33 -7.03 -4.80
N PRO A 65 -9.63 -7.90 -5.54
CA PRO A 65 -9.03 -9.08 -4.93
C PRO A 65 -7.92 -8.65 -3.96
N VAL A 66 -7.98 -9.16 -2.74
CA VAL A 66 -6.95 -8.98 -1.71
C VAL A 66 -6.36 -10.33 -1.35
N ILE A 67 -5.12 -10.35 -0.85
CA ILE A 67 -4.52 -11.60 -0.39
C ILE A 67 -5.42 -12.19 0.70
N PRO A 68 -5.86 -13.46 0.60
CA PRO A 68 -6.61 -14.11 1.67
C PRO A 68 -5.86 -14.03 3.00
N GLY A 69 -6.50 -13.51 4.02
CA GLY A 69 -5.87 -13.25 5.31
C GLY A 69 -6.91 -12.94 6.39
N THR A 70 -6.44 -12.67 7.60
CA THR A 70 -7.31 -12.32 8.72
C THR A 70 -7.92 -10.93 8.53
N ASP A 71 -9.14 -10.73 9.03
CA ASP A 71 -9.87 -9.47 8.91
C ASP A 71 -9.32 -8.35 9.81
N GLY A 72 -8.39 -8.69 10.69
CA GLY A 72 -7.78 -7.75 11.63
C GLY A 72 -6.62 -8.37 12.39
N PRO A 73 -6.13 -7.67 13.43
CA PRO A 73 -5.08 -8.19 14.29
C PRO A 73 -5.44 -9.52 14.93
N MET A 74 -4.45 -10.41 15.05
CA MET A 74 -4.61 -11.69 15.73
C MET A 74 -4.49 -11.50 17.23
N GLU A 75 -5.57 -11.81 17.94
CA GLU A 75 -5.63 -11.66 19.39
C GLU A 75 -4.85 -12.75 20.12
N SER A 76 -4.94 -14.01 19.66
CA SER A 76 -4.32 -15.16 20.29
C SER A 76 -3.68 -16.15 19.30
N TYR A 77 -2.84 -17.03 19.84
CA TYR A 77 -2.23 -18.11 19.05
C TYR A 77 -3.28 -19.11 18.55
N GLU A 78 -4.29 -19.42 19.37
CA GLU A 78 -5.37 -20.35 18.99
C GLU A 78 -6.16 -19.85 17.79
N ALA A 79 -6.40 -18.53 17.72
CA ALA A 79 -7.03 -17.90 16.57
C ALA A 79 -6.12 -18.00 15.33
N ALA A 80 -4.81 -17.79 15.50
CA ALA A 80 -3.82 -17.95 14.43
C ALA A 80 -3.77 -19.39 13.90
N GLN A 81 -3.79 -20.37 14.78
CA GLN A 81 -3.82 -21.79 14.43
C GLN A 81 -5.11 -22.17 13.69
N SER A 82 -6.26 -21.67 14.15
CA SER A 82 -7.53 -21.90 13.47
C SER A 82 -7.53 -21.36 12.04
N PHE A 83 -7.05 -20.14 11.86
CA PHE A 83 -6.88 -19.54 10.53
C PHE A 83 -5.91 -20.36 9.66
N ALA A 84 -4.77 -20.77 10.22
CA ALA A 84 -3.77 -21.55 9.50
C ALA A 84 -4.30 -22.90 9.02
N ASN A 85 -5.12 -23.58 9.81
CA ASN A 85 -5.77 -24.84 9.45
C ASN A 85 -6.76 -24.67 8.29
N GLU A 86 -7.42 -23.53 8.18
CA GLU A 86 -8.35 -23.21 7.10
C GLU A 86 -7.63 -22.75 5.84
N ALA A 87 -6.67 -21.82 5.98
CA ALA A 87 -5.98 -21.18 4.87
C ALA A 87 -4.88 -22.07 4.24
N GLY A 88 -4.32 -23.01 5.01
CA GLY A 88 -3.16 -23.82 4.61
C GLY A 88 -1.85 -23.04 4.65
N TYR A 89 -0.75 -23.74 4.38
CA TYR A 89 0.60 -23.16 4.35
C TYR A 89 1.11 -23.08 2.90
N PRO A 90 2.08 -22.18 2.60
CA PRO A 90 2.76 -21.28 3.51
C PRO A 90 1.94 -20.01 3.82
N LEU A 91 2.21 -19.42 5.00
CA LEU A 91 1.59 -18.21 5.50
C LEU A 91 2.61 -17.08 5.71
N MET A 92 2.13 -15.86 5.75
CA MET A 92 2.90 -14.67 6.10
C MET A 92 2.31 -14.00 7.33
N ILE A 93 3.09 -13.89 8.39
CA ILE A 93 2.75 -13.07 9.56
C ILE A 93 3.33 -11.68 9.36
N LYS A 94 2.51 -10.64 9.60
CA LYS A 94 2.91 -9.23 9.42
C LYS A 94 2.51 -8.39 10.63
N ALA A 95 3.38 -7.46 11.04
CA ALA A 95 3.01 -6.42 12.00
C ALA A 95 2.03 -5.42 11.35
N THR A 96 0.98 -5.02 12.06
CA THR A 96 0.00 -4.04 11.56
C THR A 96 0.62 -2.67 11.33
N SER A 97 1.56 -2.27 12.18
CA SER A 97 2.32 -1.02 12.08
C SER A 97 3.62 -1.16 11.28
N GLY A 98 3.90 -2.32 10.68
CA GLY A 98 5.13 -2.63 9.96
C GLY A 98 5.18 -2.02 8.56
N GLY A 99 6.40 -1.72 8.08
CA GLY A 99 6.66 -1.24 6.73
C GLY A 99 8.05 -1.64 6.25
N GLY A 100 8.27 -1.63 4.92
CA GLY A 100 9.58 -1.93 4.32
C GLY A 100 10.12 -3.34 4.64
N GLY A 101 9.24 -4.32 4.85
CA GLY A 101 9.60 -5.71 5.14
C GLY A 101 9.97 -6.00 6.60
N LYS A 102 9.94 -5.00 7.49
CA LYS A 102 10.15 -5.22 8.92
C LYS A 102 8.90 -5.80 9.58
N GLY A 103 9.07 -6.76 10.50
CA GLY A 103 7.97 -7.43 11.20
C GLY A 103 7.22 -8.42 10.29
N MET A 104 7.87 -8.95 9.25
CA MET A 104 7.32 -9.98 8.37
C MET A 104 8.02 -11.32 8.58
N ARG A 105 7.24 -12.42 8.68
CA ARG A 105 7.76 -13.79 8.82
C ARG A 105 6.97 -14.75 7.96
N ILE A 106 7.67 -15.56 7.18
CA ILE A 106 7.07 -16.68 6.45
C ILE A 106 7.01 -17.88 7.39
N VAL A 107 5.89 -18.60 7.34
CA VAL A 107 5.64 -19.84 8.06
C VAL A 107 5.32 -20.91 7.01
N HIS A 108 6.21 -21.89 6.88
CA HIS A 108 6.08 -22.90 5.82
C HIS A 108 5.25 -24.09 6.24
N GLU A 109 5.20 -24.40 7.54
CA GLU A 109 4.47 -25.53 8.10
C GLU A 109 3.97 -25.25 9.53
N GLU A 110 3.06 -26.10 10.01
CA GLU A 110 2.42 -25.94 11.31
C GLU A 110 3.42 -25.87 12.49
N SER A 111 4.47 -26.67 12.42
CA SER A 111 5.50 -26.74 13.45
C SER A 111 6.24 -25.40 13.70
N GLU A 112 6.22 -24.49 12.74
CA GLU A 112 6.87 -23.18 12.81
C GLU A 112 5.95 -22.08 13.37
N LEU A 113 4.62 -22.30 13.34
CA LEU A 113 3.63 -21.24 13.56
C LEU A 113 3.74 -20.59 14.94
N GLU A 114 3.86 -21.40 16.02
CA GLU A 114 3.86 -20.89 17.39
C GLU A 114 5.07 -19.97 17.66
N ASP A 115 6.26 -20.45 17.30
CA ASP A 115 7.49 -19.68 17.48
C ASP A 115 7.48 -18.41 16.62
N ALA A 116 7.04 -18.51 15.35
CA ALA A 116 6.92 -17.37 14.45
C ALA A 116 5.92 -16.33 14.96
N PHE A 117 4.77 -16.77 15.51
CA PHE A 117 3.73 -15.91 16.09
C PHE A 117 4.28 -15.09 17.27
N HIS A 118 4.90 -15.75 18.25
CA HIS A 118 5.44 -15.08 19.41
C HIS A 118 6.62 -14.14 19.09
N ARG A 119 7.49 -14.56 18.17
CA ARG A 119 8.60 -13.69 17.70
C ARG A 119 8.09 -12.47 16.94
N ALA A 120 7.08 -12.64 16.07
CA ALA A 120 6.51 -11.52 15.33
C ALA A 120 5.89 -10.49 16.26
N LYS A 121 5.12 -10.90 17.28
CA LYS A 121 4.55 -10.00 18.31
C LYS A 121 5.64 -9.25 19.08
N SER A 122 6.68 -9.97 19.55
CA SER A 122 7.80 -9.36 20.27
C SER A 122 8.59 -8.37 19.45
N GLU A 123 8.81 -8.67 18.16
CA GLU A 123 9.53 -7.79 17.23
C GLU A 123 8.69 -6.55 16.89
N ALA A 124 7.38 -6.71 16.67
CA ALA A 124 6.45 -5.63 16.42
C ALA A 124 6.42 -4.65 17.61
N GLU A 125 6.29 -5.15 18.83
CA GLU A 125 6.33 -4.34 20.06
C GLU A 125 7.63 -3.54 20.18
N LYS A 126 8.79 -4.20 19.98
CA LYS A 126 10.10 -3.54 20.10
C LYS A 126 10.37 -2.51 19.01
N SER A 127 9.86 -2.76 17.79
CA SER A 127 10.19 -1.91 16.63
C SER A 127 9.18 -0.78 16.43
N PHE A 128 7.93 -0.99 16.82
CA PHE A 128 6.83 -0.08 16.50
C PHE A 128 6.02 0.36 17.74
N GLY A 129 6.29 -0.22 18.92
CA GLY A 129 5.51 0.05 20.14
C GLY A 129 4.08 -0.50 20.09
N ASN A 130 3.82 -1.45 19.19
CA ASN A 130 2.54 -2.11 19.00
C ASN A 130 2.78 -3.57 18.62
N SER A 131 2.28 -4.51 19.43
CA SER A 131 2.46 -5.96 19.23
C SER A 131 1.43 -6.59 18.29
N GLU A 132 0.56 -5.81 17.69
CA GLU A 132 -0.47 -6.31 16.78
C GLU A 132 0.13 -6.86 15.50
N ILE A 133 -0.31 -8.08 15.17
CA ILE A 133 0.07 -8.80 13.96
C ILE A 133 -1.19 -9.34 13.26
N TYR A 134 -1.12 -9.54 11.97
CA TYR A 134 -2.12 -10.24 11.18
C TYR A 134 -1.45 -11.33 10.33
N ILE A 135 -2.24 -12.27 9.80
CA ILE A 135 -1.75 -13.39 9.01
C ILE A 135 -2.45 -13.37 7.66
N GLU A 136 -1.68 -13.65 6.61
CA GLU A 136 -2.21 -13.81 5.26
C GLU A 136 -1.52 -14.99 4.54
N ARG A 137 -2.14 -15.46 3.45
CA ARG A 137 -1.51 -16.46 2.57
C ARG A 137 -0.21 -15.89 2.00
N TYR A 138 0.86 -16.67 2.07
CA TYR A 138 2.10 -16.31 1.39
C TYR A 138 1.96 -16.53 -0.12
N ILE A 139 2.33 -15.55 -0.90
CA ILE A 139 2.37 -15.64 -2.37
C ILE A 139 3.84 -15.85 -2.75
N ASP A 140 4.15 -17.00 -3.33
CA ASP A 140 5.51 -17.34 -3.73
C ASP A 140 5.90 -16.64 -5.03
N ASN A 141 7.09 -16.06 -5.04
CA ASN A 141 7.71 -15.42 -6.21
C ASN A 141 6.76 -14.52 -7.03
N PRO A 142 5.98 -13.62 -6.40
CA PRO A 142 5.06 -12.77 -7.13
C PRO A 142 5.81 -11.69 -7.90
N LYS A 143 5.24 -11.24 -9.02
CA LYS A 143 5.60 -9.94 -9.58
C LYS A 143 4.98 -8.83 -8.71
N HIS A 144 5.73 -7.76 -8.53
CA HIS A 144 5.25 -6.52 -7.92
C HIS A 144 4.91 -5.54 -9.03
N ILE A 145 3.63 -5.37 -9.29
CA ILE A 145 3.09 -4.52 -10.34
C ILE A 145 2.36 -3.34 -9.70
N GLU A 146 2.61 -2.15 -10.19
CA GLU A 146 1.95 -0.95 -9.70
C GLU A 146 1.35 -0.15 -10.85
N VAL A 147 0.21 0.48 -10.61
CA VAL A 147 -0.51 1.29 -11.61
C VAL A 147 -0.50 2.74 -11.19
N GLN A 148 0.07 3.59 -12.04
CA GLN A 148 0.03 5.04 -11.88
C GLN A 148 -1.36 5.55 -12.21
N VAL A 149 -1.94 6.36 -11.32
CA VAL A 149 -3.23 7.02 -11.55
C VAL A 149 -3.12 8.52 -11.34
N ILE A 150 -3.99 9.27 -12.01
CA ILE A 150 -4.15 10.70 -11.81
C ILE A 150 -5.65 11.01 -11.84
N GLY A 151 -6.12 11.70 -10.80
CA GLY A 151 -7.48 12.20 -10.69
C GLY A 151 -7.54 13.72 -10.53
N ASP A 152 -8.63 14.33 -10.95
CA ASP A 152 -8.91 15.75 -10.74
C ASP A 152 -10.11 15.96 -9.79
N ASP A 153 -10.34 17.22 -9.41
CA ASP A 153 -11.47 17.62 -8.56
C ASP A 153 -12.84 17.54 -9.26
N TYR A 154 -12.86 17.22 -10.57
CA TYR A 154 -14.09 17.16 -11.39
C TYR A 154 -14.58 15.72 -11.61
N GLY A 155 -13.85 14.73 -11.06
CA GLY A 155 -14.18 13.31 -11.17
C GLY A 155 -13.59 12.62 -12.40
N ASN A 156 -12.70 13.28 -13.15
CA ASN A 156 -11.93 12.61 -14.18
C ASN A 156 -10.80 11.83 -13.53
N LEU A 157 -10.64 10.58 -13.94
CA LEU A 157 -9.63 9.66 -13.44
C LEU A 157 -9.05 8.85 -14.60
N VAL A 158 -7.73 8.80 -14.69
CA VAL A 158 -7.02 8.04 -15.71
C VAL A 158 -5.91 7.21 -15.08
N HIS A 159 -5.56 6.09 -15.70
CA HIS A 159 -4.31 5.39 -15.42
C HIS A 159 -3.27 5.67 -16.51
N LEU A 160 -2.01 5.62 -16.13
CA LEU A 160 -0.86 5.76 -17.03
C LEU A 160 -0.11 4.42 -17.17
N TYR A 161 -0.89 3.34 -17.25
CA TYR A 161 -0.40 1.97 -17.28
C TYR A 161 0.38 1.55 -16.03
N GLU A 162 1.04 0.40 -16.13
CA GLU A 162 1.73 -0.24 -15.02
C GLU A 162 3.24 -0.11 -15.13
N ARG A 163 3.89 -0.25 -13.97
CA ARG A 163 5.31 -0.49 -13.80
C ARG A 163 5.54 -1.84 -13.14
N ASP A 164 6.58 -2.54 -13.53
CA ASP A 164 7.06 -3.76 -12.88
C ASP A 164 8.21 -3.40 -11.94
N CYS A 165 7.98 -3.55 -10.65
CA CYS A 165 8.92 -3.24 -9.58
C CYS A 165 9.39 -4.52 -8.85
N SER A 166 9.40 -5.67 -9.55
CA SER A 166 9.73 -6.96 -8.97
C SER A 166 11.20 -7.12 -8.58
N VAL A 167 12.10 -6.34 -9.20
CA VAL A 167 13.53 -6.39 -8.87
C VAL A 167 13.78 -5.56 -7.61
N GLN A 168 13.81 -6.25 -6.48
CA GLN A 168 13.92 -5.63 -5.16
C GLN A 168 15.09 -6.19 -4.36
N ARG A 169 15.63 -5.38 -3.45
CA ARG A 169 16.60 -5.79 -2.44
C ARG A 169 16.02 -5.54 -1.06
N ARG A 170 15.74 -6.60 -0.30
CA ARG A 170 15.12 -6.49 1.04
C ARG A 170 13.83 -5.65 1.03
N HIS A 171 12.95 -5.93 0.06
CA HIS A 171 11.68 -5.23 -0.18
C HIS A 171 11.82 -3.74 -0.59
N GLN A 172 13.01 -3.32 -0.99
CA GLN A 172 13.24 -2.01 -1.59
C GLN A 172 13.34 -2.16 -3.11
N LYS A 173 12.55 -1.41 -3.86
CA LYS A 173 12.60 -1.33 -5.33
C LYS A 173 13.99 -0.87 -5.75
N VAL A 174 14.58 -1.54 -6.75
CA VAL A 174 15.94 -1.26 -7.27
C VAL A 174 15.90 -1.00 -8.78
N VAL A 175 15.06 -1.73 -9.50
CA VAL A 175 14.85 -1.57 -10.94
C VAL A 175 13.36 -1.59 -11.19
N GLU A 176 12.88 -0.57 -11.89
CA GLU A 176 11.51 -0.45 -12.36
C GLU A 176 11.50 -0.47 -13.90
N VAL A 177 10.52 -1.16 -14.46
CA VAL A 177 10.36 -1.33 -15.91
C VAL A 177 8.92 -1.00 -16.31
N ALA A 178 8.74 -0.14 -17.29
CA ALA A 178 7.44 0.17 -17.89
C ALA A 178 7.51 0.08 -19.42
N PRO A 179 6.55 -0.63 -20.05
CA PRO A 179 5.56 -1.53 -19.45
C PRO A 179 6.19 -2.83 -18.93
N SER A 180 5.46 -3.56 -18.05
CA SER A 180 5.92 -4.85 -17.51
C SER A 180 6.14 -5.88 -18.62
N VAL A 181 7.33 -6.48 -18.63
CA VAL A 181 7.68 -7.52 -19.59
C VAL A 181 7.01 -8.85 -19.21
N GLY A 182 6.37 -9.48 -20.20
CA GLY A 182 5.73 -10.80 -20.04
C GLY A 182 4.41 -10.77 -19.24
N LEU A 183 3.85 -9.60 -18.95
CA LEU A 183 2.51 -9.49 -18.40
C LEU A 183 1.48 -9.62 -19.55
N PRO A 184 0.58 -10.64 -19.52
CA PRO A 184 -0.44 -10.80 -20.56
C PRO A 184 -1.34 -9.55 -20.65
N GLU A 185 -1.69 -9.14 -21.86
CA GLU A 185 -2.49 -7.92 -22.10
C GLU A 185 -3.85 -7.95 -21.38
N THR A 186 -4.47 -9.13 -21.33
CA THR A 186 -5.74 -9.32 -20.62
C THR A 186 -5.60 -9.13 -19.11
N LEU A 187 -4.45 -9.53 -18.54
CA LEU A 187 -4.16 -9.35 -17.12
C LEU A 187 -3.79 -7.90 -16.82
N ARG A 188 -2.97 -7.27 -17.68
CA ARG A 188 -2.65 -5.83 -17.61
C ARG A 188 -3.92 -5.01 -17.53
N LYS A 189 -4.84 -5.25 -18.48
CA LYS A 189 -6.13 -4.53 -18.49
C LYS A 189 -6.90 -4.71 -17.18
N LYS A 190 -7.01 -5.94 -16.67
CA LYS A 190 -7.71 -6.21 -15.40
C LYS A 190 -7.08 -5.46 -14.21
N ILE A 191 -5.75 -5.41 -14.15
CA ILE A 191 -5.03 -4.72 -13.08
C ILE A 191 -5.24 -3.20 -13.17
N CYS A 192 -5.13 -2.63 -14.37
CA CYS A 192 -5.40 -1.21 -14.59
C CYS A 192 -6.86 -0.85 -14.29
N ASP A 193 -7.81 -1.66 -14.74
CA ASP A 193 -9.24 -1.47 -14.45
C ASP A 193 -9.52 -1.55 -12.94
N ALA A 194 -8.88 -2.48 -12.20
CA ALA A 194 -9.00 -2.60 -10.76
C ALA A 194 -8.45 -1.36 -10.03
N ALA A 195 -7.32 -0.81 -10.49
CA ALA A 195 -6.79 0.43 -9.94
C ALA A 195 -7.78 1.59 -10.12
N LEU A 196 -8.33 1.77 -11.32
CA LEU A 196 -9.35 2.78 -11.57
C LEU A 196 -10.62 2.54 -10.75
N GLN A 197 -11.05 1.28 -10.59
CA GLN A 197 -12.21 0.91 -9.78
C GLN A 197 -12.05 1.36 -8.33
N LEU A 198 -10.89 1.07 -7.71
CA LEU A 198 -10.58 1.52 -6.35
C LEU A 198 -10.61 3.04 -6.24
N MET A 199 -9.87 3.71 -7.11
CA MET A 199 -9.69 5.16 -7.05
C MET A 199 -10.99 5.92 -7.38
N SER A 200 -11.81 5.39 -8.30
CA SER A 200 -13.14 5.94 -8.58
C SER A 200 -14.09 5.77 -7.40
N HIS A 201 -14.05 4.60 -6.72
CA HIS A 201 -14.89 4.33 -5.55
C HIS A 201 -14.72 5.37 -4.44
N ILE A 202 -13.49 5.88 -4.26
CA ILE A 202 -13.14 6.87 -3.24
C ILE A 202 -13.06 8.30 -3.79
N LYS A 203 -13.33 8.52 -5.07
CA LYS A 203 -13.18 9.83 -5.74
C LYS A 203 -11.79 10.43 -5.53
N TYR A 204 -10.76 9.62 -5.82
CA TYR A 204 -9.37 10.00 -5.61
C TYR A 204 -8.99 11.22 -6.44
N VAL A 205 -8.18 12.10 -5.86
CA VAL A 205 -7.68 13.33 -6.50
C VAL A 205 -6.15 13.36 -6.44
N ASN A 206 -5.52 13.88 -7.47
CA ASN A 206 -4.09 14.02 -7.67
C ASN A 206 -3.39 12.73 -8.12
N ALA A 207 -2.06 12.71 -8.12
CA ALA A 207 -1.26 11.55 -8.46
C ALA A 207 -1.27 10.53 -7.34
N GLY A 208 -1.35 9.25 -7.70
CA GLY A 208 -1.26 8.12 -6.78
C GLY A 208 -0.84 6.86 -7.51
N THR A 209 -0.46 5.85 -6.75
CA THR A 209 -0.04 4.56 -7.28
C THR A 209 -0.72 3.45 -6.52
N VAL A 210 -1.35 2.52 -7.23
CA VAL A 210 -1.98 1.32 -6.65
C VAL A 210 -1.07 0.12 -6.89
N GLU A 211 -0.67 -0.56 -5.84
CA GLU A 211 0.28 -1.67 -5.89
C GLU A 211 -0.44 -3.03 -5.79
N PHE A 212 0.05 -3.99 -6.59
CA PHE A 212 -0.47 -5.34 -6.67
C PHE A 212 0.64 -6.39 -6.64
N LEU A 213 0.38 -7.53 -6.00
CA LEU A 213 1.14 -8.76 -6.26
C LEU A 213 0.46 -9.55 -7.37
N VAL A 214 1.26 -10.06 -8.30
CA VAL A 214 0.77 -10.87 -9.43
C VAL A 214 1.44 -12.23 -9.39
N SER A 215 0.64 -13.29 -9.38
CA SER A 215 1.12 -14.68 -9.41
C SER A 215 0.30 -15.48 -10.43
N GLY A 216 0.97 -15.96 -11.49
CA GLY A 216 0.27 -16.60 -12.60
C GLY A 216 -0.74 -15.66 -13.27
N ASN A 217 -2.01 -16.01 -13.22
CA ASN A 217 -3.13 -15.23 -13.76
C ASN A 217 -3.94 -14.48 -12.68
N GLU A 218 -3.50 -14.56 -11.43
CA GLU A 218 -4.13 -13.88 -10.30
C GLU A 218 -3.37 -12.62 -9.93
N PHE A 219 -4.07 -11.63 -9.40
CA PHE A 219 -3.47 -10.45 -8.81
C PHE A 219 -4.20 -10.06 -7.53
N PHE A 220 -3.47 -9.44 -6.61
CA PHE A 220 -3.98 -9.06 -5.30
C PHE A 220 -3.52 -7.65 -4.96
N PHE A 221 -4.45 -6.84 -4.49
CA PHE A 221 -4.15 -5.52 -3.96
C PHE A 221 -3.22 -5.62 -2.74
N ILE A 222 -2.22 -4.72 -2.68
CA ILE A 222 -1.30 -4.59 -1.53
C ILE A 222 -1.54 -3.28 -0.80
N GLU A 223 -1.30 -2.17 -1.49
CA GLU A 223 -1.35 -0.82 -0.89
C GLU A 223 -1.57 0.27 -1.95
N VAL A 224 -1.81 1.48 -1.46
CA VAL A 224 -1.81 2.71 -2.28
C VAL A 224 -0.75 3.64 -1.71
N ASN A 225 0.06 4.21 -2.60
CA ASN A 225 0.89 5.35 -2.28
C ASN A 225 0.16 6.63 -2.73
N PRO A 226 -0.43 7.39 -1.79
CA PRO A 226 -1.26 8.56 -2.12
C PRO A 226 -0.40 9.79 -2.40
N ARG A 227 0.52 9.69 -3.33
CA ARG A 227 1.50 10.70 -3.74
C ARG A 227 2.14 10.34 -5.07
N VAL A 228 2.90 11.27 -5.64
CA VAL A 228 3.86 10.94 -6.69
C VAL A 228 5.00 10.09 -6.10
N GLN A 229 5.58 9.20 -6.88
CA GLN A 229 6.75 8.37 -6.52
C GLN A 229 7.97 8.76 -7.37
N VAL A 230 9.17 8.36 -6.93
CA VAL A 230 10.42 8.63 -7.67
C VAL A 230 10.38 8.03 -9.08
N GLU A 231 9.79 6.84 -9.18
CA GLU A 231 9.66 6.04 -10.40
C GLU A 231 8.61 6.56 -11.39
N HIS A 232 7.93 7.68 -11.11
CA HIS A 232 6.96 8.28 -12.03
C HIS A 232 7.57 8.56 -13.42
N THR A 233 8.85 8.90 -13.45
CA THR A 233 9.56 9.33 -14.67
C THR A 233 9.60 8.28 -15.80
N ILE A 234 9.51 6.98 -15.49
CA ILE A 234 9.45 5.93 -16.53
C ILE A 234 8.05 5.74 -17.10
N THR A 235 7.05 6.39 -16.55
CA THR A 235 5.65 6.33 -16.97
C THR A 235 5.26 7.54 -17.84
N GLU A 236 6.01 8.64 -17.76
CA GLU A 236 5.79 9.90 -18.48
C GLU A 236 6.16 9.82 -20.00
#